data_74835b60fbdc924ecc876bffccbcac9c
#
_entry.id   74835b60fbdc924ecc876bffccbcac9c
#
_cell.length_a   1.000
_cell.length_b   1.000
_cell.length_c   1.000
_cell.angle_alpha   90.00
_cell.angle_beta   90.00
_cell.angle_gamma   90.00
#
_symmetry.space_group_name_H-M   'P 1'
#
loop_
_entity.id
_entity.type
_entity.pdbx_description
1 polymer ?
#
loop_
_entity_poly.entity_id
_entity_poly.type
_entity_poly.pdbx_seq_one_letter_code
_entity_poly.pdbx_strand_id
1 'polypeptide(L)'
;MTELTEKRPGLLAIEWVTLIYTLFTAAFVLLLWREFRDPWQLLTGRAFVLGGMALLFGFHCLRPNRYTLFLRNLYPLTLLGYWYPDTYEFCQIFPNLDHVFAAADAALFGCQPSLEMSGWLSGKVWSELFHLGYFSYYPLIALAVLSPLCRGVLHTPLLHTPALERERLTENRSEFERSAFIVLTAFFLYYLIYLFLPVAGPQYYFHAVGEDIINAGHFPQLGDYFRTHTELAASPGPEGFFRSLVESTQQSGERPTAAFPSSHVGMSTVLLFLLWRTGRPLFWCALPFYVFLCGATVYIEAHYLIDVFGGWVSAVIFYLVCSKLWLRAAHLGHRTLPTLK
;
A
#
# COMPACT_ATOMS: atom_id res chain seq x y z
N MET A 1 -41.54 -29.18 -6.09
CA MET A 1 -40.09 -29.44 -5.85
C MET A 1 -39.34 -28.70 -6.98
N THR A 2 -39.04 -27.43 -6.78
CA THR A 2 -38.21 -26.65 -7.66
C THR A 2 -36.78 -26.69 -7.09
N GLU A 3 -35.90 -27.45 -7.74
CA GLU A 3 -34.46 -27.44 -7.46
C GLU A 3 -33.96 -26.02 -7.60
N LEU A 4 -33.73 -25.39 -6.45
CA LEU A 4 -32.87 -24.23 -6.33
C LEU A 4 -31.44 -24.71 -6.68
N THR A 5 -31.04 -24.56 -7.92
CA THR A 5 -29.65 -24.68 -8.32
C THR A 5 -28.87 -23.64 -7.49
N GLU A 6 -28.31 -24.04 -6.34
CA GLU A 6 -27.33 -23.25 -5.59
C GLU A 6 -26.16 -22.98 -6.55
N LYS A 7 -26.13 -21.76 -7.07
CA LYS A 7 -24.97 -21.32 -7.86
C LYS A 7 -23.73 -21.43 -6.99
N ARG A 8 -22.76 -22.22 -7.43
CA ARG A 8 -21.47 -22.38 -6.75
C ARG A 8 -20.85 -21.00 -6.50
N PRO A 9 -20.29 -20.73 -5.32
CA PRO A 9 -19.63 -19.48 -5.03
C PRO A 9 -18.45 -19.29 -5.98
N GLY A 10 -18.36 -18.10 -6.58
CA GLY A 10 -17.23 -17.69 -7.44
C GLY A 10 -16.10 -17.04 -6.64
N LEU A 11 -15.00 -16.69 -7.33
CA LEU A 11 -13.94 -15.86 -6.79
C LEU A 11 -14.47 -14.43 -6.56
N LEU A 12 -14.00 -13.82 -5.46
CA LEU A 12 -14.24 -12.41 -5.15
C LEU A 12 -13.41 -11.51 -6.09
N ALA A 13 -13.83 -10.26 -6.27
CA ALA A 13 -13.08 -9.30 -7.08
C ALA A 13 -11.63 -9.12 -6.59
N ILE A 14 -11.43 -9.08 -5.28
CA ILE A 14 -10.11 -8.97 -4.65
C ILE A 14 -9.23 -10.21 -4.89
N GLU A 15 -9.84 -11.41 -4.94
CA GLU A 15 -9.13 -12.65 -5.26
C GLU A 15 -8.72 -12.69 -6.74
N TRP A 16 -9.54 -12.16 -7.65
CA TRP A 16 -9.17 -12.02 -9.06
C TRP A 16 -7.96 -11.12 -9.26
N VAL A 17 -7.92 -9.97 -8.57
CA VAL A 17 -6.77 -9.05 -8.64
C VAL A 17 -5.51 -9.71 -8.09
N THR A 18 -5.62 -10.43 -6.97
CA THR A 18 -4.51 -11.19 -6.39
C THR A 18 -4.01 -12.26 -7.36
N LEU A 19 -4.91 -13.02 -7.97
CA LEU A 19 -4.56 -14.05 -8.94
C LEU A 19 -3.82 -13.46 -10.16
N ILE A 20 -4.36 -12.36 -10.72
CA ILE A 20 -3.76 -11.70 -11.88
C ILE A 20 -2.35 -11.20 -11.55
N TYR A 21 -2.17 -10.51 -10.41
CA TYR A 21 -0.86 -10.01 -9.99
C TYR A 21 0.13 -11.16 -9.73
N THR A 22 -0.31 -12.21 -9.05
CA THR A 22 0.51 -13.41 -8.76
C THR A 22 0.96 -14.09 -10.06
N LEU A 23 0.05 -14.30 -11.01
CA LEU A 23 0.37 -14.93 -12.30
C LEU A 23 1.26 -14.04 -13.17
N PHE A 24 1.03 -12.72 -13.17
CA PHE A 24 1.89 -11.77 -13.87
C PHE A 24 3.32 -11.81 -13.35
N THR A 25 3.51 -11.70 -12.04
CA THR A 25 4.85 -11.74 -11.43
C THR A 25 5.50 -13.12 -11.54
N ALA A 26 4.73 -14.22 -11.48
CA ALA A 26 5.26 -15.57 -11.76
C ALA A 26 5.75 -15.71 -13.21
N ALA A 27 4.96 -15.22 -14.19
CA ALA A 27 5.38 -15.21 -15.58
C ALA A 27 6.64 -14.38 -15.81
N PHE A 28 6.76 -13.23 -15.13
CA PHE A 28 7.95 -12.38 -15.17
C PHE A 28 9.19 -13.13 -14.66
N VAL A 29 9.08 -13.85 -13.52
CA VAL A 29 10.17 -14.70 -12.99
C VAL A 29 10.56 -15.79 -13.99
N LEU A 30 9.58 -16.47 -14.62
CA LEU A 30 9.85 -17.52 -15.60
C LEU A 30 10.54 -17.00 -16.87
N LEU A 31 10.15 -15.81 -17.34
CA LEU A 31 10.74 -15.20 -18.53
C LEU A 31 12.18 -14.72 -18.31
N LEU A 32 12.46 -14.17 -17.12
CA LEU A 32 13.76 -13.62 -16.77
C LEU A 32 14.47 -14.46 -15.71
N TRP A 33 14.32 -15.78 -15.78
CA TRP A 33 14.81 -16.75 -14.81
C TRP A 33 16.26 -16.54 -14.36
N ARG A 34 17.13 -16.18 -15.30
CA ARG A 34 18.57 -16.04 -15.07
C ARG A 34 18.97 -14.74 -14.40
N GLU A 35 18.07 -13.77 -14.36
CA GLU A 35 18.33 -12.45 -13.78
C GLU A 35 18.05 -12.44 -12.27
N PHE A 36 17.25 -13.39 -11.77
CA PHE A 36 16.93 -13.48 -10.36
C PHE A 36 17.93 -14.31 -9.58
N ARG A 37 18.21 -13.88 -8.36
CA ARG A 37 19.11 -14.58 -7.43
C ARG A 37 18.55 -15.96 -7.02
N ASP A 38 17.27 -16.03 -6.66
CA ASP A 38 16.55 -17.26 -6.31
C ASP A 38 15.14 -17.30 -6.90
N PRO A 39 14.99 -17.67 -8.19
CA PRO A 39 13.69 -17.74 -8.83
C PRO A 39 12.78 -18.82 -8.24
N TRP A 40 13.36 -19.89 -7.64
CA TRP A 40 12.56 -20.93 -6.98
C TRP A 40 11.87 -20.41 -5.73
N GLN A 41 12.56 -19.63 -4.89
CA GLN A 41 11.98 -19.00 -3.72
C GLN A 41 10.81 -18.10 -4.11
N LEU A 42 10.99 -17.28 -5.15
CA LEU A 42 9.95 -16.40 -5.67
C LEU A 42 8.71 -17.16 -6.13
N LEU A 43 8.88 -18.24 -6.93
CA LEU A 43 7.76 -19.07 -7.38
C LEU A 43 7.08 -19.84 -6.25
N THR A 44 7.85 -20.33 -5.28
CA THR A 44 7.32 -21.01 -4.10
C THR A 44 6.44 -20.07 -3.27
N GLY A 45 6.86 -18.83 -3.07
CA GLY A 45 6.04 -17.81 -2.40
C GLY A 45 4.71 -17.59 -3.11
N ARG A 46 4.71 -17.51 -4.44
CA ARG A 46 3.48 -17.38 -5.24
C ARG A 46 2.57 -18.61 -5.13
N ALA A 47 3.17 -19.80 -5.09
CA ALA A 47 2.41 -21.02 -4.85
C ALA A 47 1.74 -21.02 -3.47
N PHE A 48 2.41 -20.53 -2.41
CA PHE A 48 1.80 -20.38 -1.09
C PHE A 48 0.66 -19.36 -1.07
N VAL A 49 0.80 -18.23 -1.78
CA VAL A 49 -0.28 -17.24 -1.92
C VAL A 49 -1.51 -17.87 -2.55
N LEU A 50 -1.33 -18.57 -3.69
CA LEU A 50 -2.45 -19.23 -4.39
C LEU A 50 -3.02 -20.40 -3.59
N GLY A 51 -2.16 -21.17 -2.90
CA GLY A 51 -2.58 -22.27 -2.03
C GLY A 51 -3.44 -21.80 -0.86
N GLY A 52 -3.03 -20.73 -0.17
CA GLY A 52 -3.82 -20.12 0.91
C GLY A 52 -5.17 -19.57 0.41
N MET A 53 -5.18 -18.93 -0.76
CA MET A 53 -6.42 -18.45 -1.37
C MET A 53 -7.35 -19.61 -1.74
N ALA A 54 -6.82 -20.70 -2.33
CA ALA A 54 -7.58 -21.89 -2.68
C ALA A 54 -8.14 -22.60 -1.44
N LEU A 55 -7.39 -22.69 -0.35
CA LEU A 55 -7.84 -23.25 0.92
C LEU A 55 -9.01 -22.46 1.51
N LEU A 56 -8.91 -21.12 1.56
CA LEU A 56 -9.99 -20.26 2.06
C LEU A 56 -11.23 -20.34 1.18
N PHE A 57 -11.06 -20.40 -0.14
CA PHE A 57 -12.14 -20.60 -1.09
C PHE A 57 -12.82 -21.96 -0.87
N GLY A 58 -12.05 -23.05 -0.79
CA GLY A 58 -12.56 -24.40 -0.53
C GLY A 58 -13.30 -24.49 0.82
N PHE A 59 -12.75 -23.89 1.88
CA PHE A 59 -13.39 -23.83 3.17
C PHE A 59 -14.72 -23.07 3.14
N HIS A 60 -14.77 -21.96 2.40
CA HIS A 60 -16.01 -21.21 2.19
C HIS A 60 -17.04 -22.04 1.40
N CYS A 61 -16.64 -22.83 0.40
CA CYS A 61 -17.54 -23.71 -0.33
C CYS A 61 -18.16 -24.80 0.58
N LEU A 62 -17.39 -25.29 1.56
CA LEU A 62 -17.86 -26.32 2.50
C LEU A 62 -18.74 -25.73 3.61
N ARG A 63 -18.44 -24.52 4.09
CA ARG A 63 -19.14 -23.85 5.19
C ARG A 63 -19.31 -22.35 4.88
N PRO A 64 -20.24 -21.99 3.97
CA PRO A 64 -20.47 -20.61 3.61
C PRO A 64 -21.07 -19.82 4.77
N ASN A 65 -20.34 -18.82 5.26
CA ASN A 65 -20.80 -17.91 6.31
C ASN A 65 -20.07 -16.56 6.22
N ARG A 66 -20.53 -15.59 7.02
CA ARG A 66 -19.96 -14.23 7.05
C ARG A 66 -18.47 -14.17 7.44
N TYR A 67 -18.02 -15.07 8.28
CA TYR A 67 -16.63 -15.11 8.75
C TYR A 67 -15.68 -15.62 7.67
N THR A 68 -16.07 -16.70 6.97
CA THR A 68 -15.27 -17.22 5.85
C THR A 68 -15.19 -16.21 4.72
N LEU A 69 -16.26 -15.45 4.47
CA LEU A 69 -16.26 -14.40 3.48
C LEU A 69 -15.39 -13.19 3.90
N PHE A 70 -15.43 -12.80 5.17
CA PHE A 70 -14.54 -11.77 5.73
C PHE A 70 -13.07 -12.18 5.57
N LEU A 71 -12.72 -13.43 5.93
CA LEU A 71 -11.35 -13.94 5.79
C LEU A 71 -10.88 -13.96 4.33
N ARG A 72 -11.75 -14.28 3.37
CA ARG A 72 -11.43 -14.22 1.93
C ARG A 72 -11.11 -12.80 1.44
N ASN A 73 -11.73 -11.79 2.01
CA ASN A 73 -11.38 -10.38 1.72
C ASN A 73 -10.13 -9.94 2.47
N LEU A 74 -9.91 -10.40 3.69
CA LEU A 74 -8.80 -9.97 4.53
C LEU A 74 -7.47 -10.61 4.11
N TYR A 75 -7.48 -11.88 3.73
CA TYR A 75 -6.27 -12.62 3.38
C TYR A 75 -5.39 -11.92 2.32
N PRO A 76 -5.93 -11.46 1.16
CA PRO A 76 -5.12 -10.73 0.19
C PRO A 76 -4.49 -9.45 0.74
N LEU A 77 -5.18 -8.76 1.65
CA LEU A 77 -4.66 -7.54 2.30
C LEU A 77 -3.52 -7.85 3.27
N THR A 78 -3.58 -8.96 4.00
CA THR A 78 -2.47 -9.36 4.90
C THR A 78 -1.19 -9.70 4.14
N LEU A 79 -1.30 -10.03 2.85
CA LEU A 79 -0.15 -10.32 2.00
C LEU A 79 0.59 -9.07 1.50
N LEU A 80 0.10 -7.86 1.78
CA LEU A 80 0.80 -6.61 1.40
C LEU A 80 2.22 -6.57 1.99
N GLY A 81 2.40 -7.05 3.23
CA GLY A 81 3.71 -7.18 3.86
C GLY A 81 4.63 -8.22 3.20
N TYR A 82 4.10 -9.19 2.46
CA TYR A 82 4.86 -10.12 1.64
C TYR A 82 5.24 -9.51 0.29
N TRP A 83 4.30 -8.85 -0.38
CA TRP A 83 4.49 -8.30 -1.73
C TRP A 83 5.44 -7.10 -1.77
N TYR A 84 5.50 -6.29 -0.70
CA TYR A 84 6.33 -5.10 -0.67
C TYR A 84 7.85 -5.43 -0.76
N PRO A 85 8.43 -6.26 0.13
CA PRO A 85 9.83 -6.66 0.00
C PRO A 85 10.12 -7.46 -1.28
N ASP A 86 9.14 -8.18 -1.81
CA ASP A 86 9.26 -8.94 -3.05
C ASP A 86 9.55 -8.03 -4.26
N THR A 87 9.09 -6.77 -4.26
CA THR A 87 9.39 -5.82 -5.33
C THR A 87 10.88 -5.54 -5.50
N TYR A 88 11.65 -5.62 -4.42
CA TYR A 88 13.09 -5.42 -4.43
C TYR A 88 13.82 -6.44 -5.33
N GLU A 89 13.43 -7.70 -5.30
CA GLU A 89 14.03 -8.74 -6.14
C GLU A 89 13.89 -8.44 -7.64
N PHE A 90 12.76 -7.84 -8.04
CA PHE A 90 12.50 -7.47 -9.43
C PHE A 90 13.24 -6.21 -9.86
N CYS A 91 13.26 -5.19 -9.02
CA CYS A 91 13.89 -3.91 -9.38
C CYS A 91 15.41 -4.04 -9.51
N GLN A 92 16.04 -5.07 -8.91
CA GLN A 92 17.47 -5.35 -9.05
C GLN A 92 17.91 -5.67 -10.50
N ILE A 93 16.98 -5.98 -11.38
CA ILE A 93 17.25 -6.23 -12.81
C ILE A 93 17.65 -4.93 -13.52
N PHE A 94 17.16 -3.79 -13.02
CA PHE A 94 17.35 -2.48 -13.64
C PHE A 94 18.37 -1.63 -12.87
N PRO A 95 19.09 -0.71 -13.56
CA PRO A 95 20.02 0.19 -12.90
C PRO A 95 19.29 1.19 -11.98
N ASN A 96 19.90 1.50 -10.84
CA ASN A 96 19.36 2.47 -9.90
C ASN A 96 19.18 3.86 -10.53
N LEU A 97 18.07 4.54 -10.20
CA LEU A 97 17.67 5.82 -10.76
C LEU A 97 17.69 7.00 -9.77
N ASP A 98 18.13 6.81 -8.53
CA ASP A 98 18.13 7.86 -7.50
C ASP A 98 18.82 9.15 -7.94
N HIS A 99 19.91 9.06 -8.72
CA HIS A 99 20.61 10.22 -9.27
C HIS A 99 19.69 11.15 -10.09
N VAL A 100 18.68 10.61 -10.78
CA VAL A 100 17.71 11.40 -11.55
C VAL A 100 16.76 12.15 -10.62
N PHE A 101 16.30 11.48 -9.56
CA PHE A 101 15.35 12.06 -8.59
C PHE A 101 16.02 13.09 -7.69
N ALA A 102 17.26 12.82 -7.22
CA ALA A 102 18.06 13.80 -6.49
C ALA A 102 18.36 15.05 -7.33
N ALA A 103 18.73 14.87 -8.61
CA ALA A 103 18.94 15.98 -9.53
C ALA A 103 17.64 16.76 -9.80
N ALA A 104 16.51 16.08 -9.89
CA ALA A 104 15.21 16.73 -10.08
C ALA A 104 14.80 17.57 -8.87
N ASP A 105 14.99 17.06 -7.63
CA ASP A 105 14.75 17.85 -6.41
C ASP A 105 15.63 19.08 -6.37
N ALA A 106 16.95 18.96 -6.64
CA ALA A 106 17.87 20.10 -6.69
C ALA A 106 17.46 21.13 -7.75
N ALA A 107 17.03 20.69 -8.94
CA ALA A 107 16.63 21.58 -10.01
C ALA A 107 15.30 22.30 -9.74
N LEU A 108 14.34 21.63 -9.08
CA LEU A 108 13.01 22.18 -8.82
C LEU A 108 12.97 23.07 -7.57
N PHE A 109 13.72 22.70 -6.53
CA PHE A 109 13.63 23.35 -5.21
C PHE A 109 14.89 24.14 -4.84
N GLY A 110 15.98 24.03 -5.61
CA GLY A 110 17.25 24.71 -5.35
C GLY A 110 18.06 24.12 -4.21
N CYS A 111 17.59 23.02 -3.61
CA CYS A 111 18.22 22.30 -2.48
C CYS A 111 17.81 20.83 -2.49
N GLN A 112 18.25 20.09 -1.47
CA GLN A 112 17.73 18.75 -1.18
C GLN A 112 16.76 18.82 0.03
N PRO A 113 15.43 18.94 -0.19
CA PRO A 113 14.49 19.16 0.90
C PRO A 113 14.52 18.06 1.97
N SER A 114 14.80 16.83 1.57
CA SER A 114 14.91 15.69 2.48
C SER A 114 16.12 15.77 3.42
N LEU A 115 17.24 16.36 3.00
CA LEU A 115 18.38 16.63 3.88
C LEU A 115 18.14 17.82 4.81
N GLU A 116 17.51 18.88 4.29
CA GLU A 116 17.43 20.14 5.03
C GLU A 116 16.26 20.20 6.01
N MET A 117 15.15 19.48 5.75
CA MET A 117 13.91 19.58 6.51
C MET A 117 14.09 19.23 8.00
N SER A 118 14.91 18.23 8.31
CA SER A 118 15.21 17.84 9.69
C SER A 118 16.02 18.91 10.43
N GLY A 119 16.87 19.66 9.73
CA GLY A 119 17.59 20.81 10.25
C GLY A 119 16.68 22.02 10.51
N TRP A 120 15.75 22.31 9.58
CA TRP A 120 14.79 23.41 9.74
C TRP A 120 13.81 23.17 10.88
N LEU A 121 13.39 21.93 11.08
CA LEU A 121 12.43 21.49 12.11
C LEU A 121 13.14 20.60 13.14
N SER A 122 14.30 21.08 13.61
CA SER A 122 15.10 20.40 14.61
C SER A 122 14.38 20.40 15.98
N GLY A 123 14.48 19.33 16.70
CA GLY A 123 13.91 19.22 18.06
C GLY A 123 13.01 18.02 18.24
N LYS A 124 12.96 17.52 19.47
CA LYS A 124 12.28 16.27 19.81
C LYS A 124 10.79 16.26 19.46
N VAL A 125 10.10 17.40 19.61
CA VAL A 125 8.66 17.48 19.32
C VAL A 125 8.39 17.27 17.83
N TRP A 126 9.17 17.89 16.95
CA TRP A 126 9.02 17.72 15.51
C TRP A 126 9.38 16.30 15.07
N SER A 127 10.50 15.77 15.57
CA SER A 127 10.89 14.39 15.31
C SER A 127 9.76 13.42 15.68
N GLU A 128 9.22 13.49 16.89
CA GLU A 128 8.14 12.61 17.33
C GLU A 128 6.84 12.79 16.54
N LEU A 129 6.47 14.02 16.16
CA LEU A 129 5.26 14.27 15.38
C LEU A 129 5.36 13.72 13.95
N PHE A 130 6.52 13.88 13.30
CA PHE A 130 6.72 13.32 11.96
C PHE A 130 6.81 11.79 11.99
N HIS A 131 7.53 11.21 12.94
CA HIS A 131 7.56 9.75 13.08
C HIS A 131 6.18 9.17 13.47
N LEU A 132 5.39 9.84 14.33
CA LEU A 132 3.98 9.48 14.55
C LEU A 132 3.17 9.55 13.26
N GLY A 133 3.35 10.62 12.47
CA GLY A 133 2.72 10.77 11.16
C GLY A 133 3.05 9.60 10.25
N TYR A 134 4.32 9.25 10.11
CA TYR A 134 4.76 8.12 9.30
C TYR A 134 4.18 6.78 9.79
N PHE A 135 4.26 6.51 11.09
CA PHE A 135 3.71 5.30 11.68
C PHE A 135 2.19 5.18 11.52
N SER A 136 1.48 6.33 11.48
CA SER A 136 0.02 6.36 11.31
C SER A 136 -0.48 5.73 10.01
N TYR A 137 0.41 5.47 9.06
CA TYR A 137 0.11 4.79 7.81
C TYR A 137 -0.62 3.45 8.02
N TYR A 138 -0.11 2.61 8.92
CA TYR A 138 -0.69 1.28 9.19
C TYR A 138 -2.09 1.34 9.79
N PRO A 139 -2.32 2.09 10.89
CA PRO A 139 -3.68 2.24 11.42
C PRO A 139 -4.64 2.95 10.46
N LEU A 140 -4.17 3.85 9.58
CA LEU A 140 -5.02 4.46 8.55
C LEU A 140 -5.53 3.44 7.53
N ILE A 141 -4.71 2.47 7.12
CA ILE A 141 -5.13 1.37 6.24
C ILE A 141 -6.24 0.57 6.92
N ALA A 142 -6.01 0.14 8.17
CA ALA A 142 -7.00 -0.62 8.92
C ALA A 142 -8.31 0.17 9.10
N LEU A 143 -8.20 1.46 9.45
CA LEU A 143 -9.35 2.34 9.63
C LEU A 143 -10.16 2.47 8.35
N ALA A 144 -9.54 2.75 7.20
CA ALA A 144 -10.23 2.96 5.94
C ALA A 144 -10.92 1.68 5.43
N VAL A 145 -10.28 0.51 5.64
CA VAL A 145 -10.83 -0.77 5.20
C VAL A 145 -11.96 -1.25 6.13
N LEU A 146 -11.78 -1.16 7.46
CA LEU A 146 -12.70 -1.76 8.42
C LEU A 146 -13.84 -0.83 8.86
N SER A 147 -13.67 0.49 8.75
CA SER A 147 -14.68 1.47 9.20
C SER A 147 -16.08 1.29 8.59
N PRO A 148 -16.26 0.83 7.33
CA PRO A 148 -17.60 0.55 6.82
C PRO A 148 -18.35 -0.48 7.64
N LEU A 149 -17.66 -1.49 8.19
CA LEU A 149 -18.28 -2.52 9.04
C LEU A 149 -18.78 -1.98 10.38
N CYS A 150 -18.14 -0.91 10.89
CA CYS A 150 -18.49 -0.28 12.17
C CYS A 150 -19.58 0.79 12.05
N ARG A 151 -20.01 1.19 10.86
CA ARG A 151 -21.04 2.23 10.65
C ARG A 151 -22.33 1.94 11.39
N GLY A 152 -22.75 0.68 11.48
CA GLY A 152 -23.97 0.26 12.18
C GLY A 152 -23.93 0.48 13.69
N VAL A 153 -22.72 0.47 14.29
CA VAL A 153 -22.51 0.66 15.73
C VAL A 153 -22.56 2.15 16.11
N LEU A 154 -22.10 3.02 15.19
CA LEU A 154 -21.97 4.47 15.44
C LEU A 154 -23.25 5.27 15.17
N HIS A 155 -24.19 4.71 14.44
CA HIS A 155 -25.45 5.38 14.08
C HIS A 155 -26.64 4.43 14.29
N THR A 156 -27.09 4.28 15.55
CA THR A 156 -28.34 3.59 15.87
C THR A 156 -29.50 4.56 15.72
N PRO A 157 -30.37 4.45 14.69
CA PRO A 157 -31.62 5.18 14.65
C PRO A 157 -32.59 4.61 15.70
N LEU A 158 -33.41 5.46 16.28
CA LEU A 158 -34.43 5.12 17.27
C LEU A 158 -35.55 4.17 16.74
N LEU A 159 -35.60 3.93 15.43
CA LEU A 159 -36.58 3.02 14.80
C LEU A 159 -35.82 1.88 14.08
N HIS A 160 -35.79 0.72 14.70
CA HIS A 160 -35.23 -0.51 14.13
C HIS A 160 -36.36 -1.37 13.51
N THR A 161 -36.36 -1.48 12.17
CA THR A 161 -37.07 -2.58 11.51
C THR A 161 -36.05 -3.61 10.99
N PRO A 162 -36.37 -4.93 11.08
CA PRO A 162 -35.45 -5.99 10.61
C PRO A 162 -35.05 -5.85 9.13
N ALA A 163 -35.91 -5.23 8.32
CA ALA A 163 -35.64 -4.96 6.90
C ALA A 163 -34.55 -3.89 6.72
N LEU A 164 -34.64 -2.78 7.42
CA LEU A 164 -33.65 -1.70 7.41
C LEU A 164 -32.29 -2.17 7.93
N GLU A 165 -32.28 -3.05 8.94
CA GLU A 165 -31.06 -3.61 9.48
C GLU A 165 -30.35 -4.51 8.44
N ARG A 166 -31.08 -5.36 7.73
CA ARG A 166 -30.53 -6.20 6.65
C ARG A 166 -29.97 -5.37 5.50
N GLU A 167 -30.68 -4.34 5.08
CA GLU A 167 -30.24 -3.43 4.01
C GLU A 167 -28.93 -2.74 4.40
N ARG A 168 -28.83 -2.19 5.61
CA ARG A 168 -27.62 -1.55 6.14
C ARG A 168 -26.44 -2.51 6.24
N LEU A 169 -26.64 -3.73 6.73
CA LEU A 169 -25.59 -4.75 6.80
C LEU A 169 -25.07 -5.12 5.40
N THR A 170 -25.97 -5.16 4.41
CA THR A 170 -25.58 -5.43 3.02
C THR A 170 -24.80 -4.27 2.42
N GLU A 171 -25.22 -3.03 2.67
CA GLU A 171 -24.52 -1.82 2.23
C GLU A 171 -23.13 -1.71 2.87
N ASN A 172 -23.04 -1.85 4.20
CA ASN A 172 -21.78 -1.81 4.94
C ASN A 172 -20.79 -2.86 4.45
N ARG A 173 -21.27 -4.06 4.17
CA ARG A 173 -20.47 -5.13 3.60
C ARG A 173 -19.97 -4.79 2.21
N SER A 174 -20.82 -4.28 1.35
CA SER A 174 -20.45 -3.86 -0.01
C SER A 174 -19.40 -2.75 0.00
N GLU A 175 -19.50 -1.77 0.91
CA GLU A 175 -18.50 -0.71 1.06
C GLU A 175 -17.18 -1.25 1.66
N PHE A 176 -17.22 -2.24 2.56
CA PHE A 176 -16.02 -2.94 3.02
C PHE A 176 -15.30 -3.68 1.87
N GLU A 177 -16.04 -4.49 1.12
CA GLU A 177 -15.50 -5.22 -0.04
C GLU A 177 -14.92 -4.27 -1.10
N ARG A 178 -15.60 -3.14 -1.32
CA ARG A 178 -15.13 -2.06 -2.19
C ARG A 178 -13.83 -1.44 -1.68
N SER A 179 -13.76 -1.09 -0.40
CA SER A 179 -12.58 -0.47 0.20
C SER A 179 -11.39 -1.43 0.16
N ALA A 180 -11.59 -2.70 0.51
CA ALA A 180 -10.58 -3.75 0.44
C ALA A 180 -10.04 -3.93 -0.99
N PHE A 181 -10.95 -3.99 -1.98
CA PHE A 181 -10.59 -4.11 -3.39
C PHE A 181 -9.77 -2.91 -3.88
N ILE A 182 -10.22 -1.67 -3.59
CA ILE A 182 -9.53 -0.44 -4.03
C ILE A 182 -8.15 -0.37 -3.40
N VAL A 183 -8.03 -0.63 -2.09
CA VAL A 183 -6.76 -0.59 -1.37
C VAL A 183 -5.77 -1.59 -1.95
N LEU A 184 -6.16 -2.87 -2.09
CA LEU A 184 -5.27 -3.88 -2.64
C LEU A 184 -4.86 -3.58 -4.08
N THR A 185 -5.83 -3.21 -4.92
CA THR A 185 -5.56 -2.92 -6.34
C THR A 185 -4.64 -1.73 -6.50
N ALA A 186 -4.84 -0.66 -5.72
CA ALA A 186 -3.95 0.51 -5.73
C ALA A 186 -2.53 0.15 -5.27
N PHE A 187 -2.38 -0.67 -4.23
CA PHE A 187 -1.05 -1.17 -3.83
C PHE A 187 -0.37 -1.95 -4.96
N PHE A 188 -1.07 -2.84 -5.62
CA PHE A 188 -0.49 -3.59 -6.73
C PHE A 188 -0.11 -2.69 -7.92
N LEU A 189 -0.84 -1.59 -8.15
CA LEU A 189 -0.44 -0.60 -9.15
C LEU A 189 0.87 0.12 -8.75
N TYR A 190 1.06 0.47 -7.47
CA TYR A 190 2.33 0.97 -6.96
C TYR A 190 3.44 -0.07 -7.12
N TYR A 191 3.19 -1.31 -6.71
CA TYR A 191 4.18 -2.38 -6.82
C TYR A 191 4.58 -2.64 -8.26
N LEU A 192 3.65 -2.59 -9.22
CA LEU A 192 3.98 -2.69 -10.64
C LEU A 192 4.94 -1.58 -11.09
N ILE A 193 4.78 -0.36 -10.61
CA ILE A 193 5.73 0.73 -10.90
C ILE A 193 7.10 0.38 -10.30
N TYR A 194 7.14 -0.07 -9.05
CA TYR A 194 8.38 -0.39 -8.36
C TYR A 194 9.16 -1.54 -8.98
N LEU A 195 8.49 -2.49 -9.64
CA LEU A 195 9.19 -3.57 -10.35
C LEU A 195 10.10 -3.03 -11.47
N PHE A 196 9.74 -1.89 -12.09
CA PHE A 196 10.43 -1.34 -13.26
C PHE A 196 11.17 -0.03 -12.99
N LEU A 197 10.96 0.59 -11.82
CA LEU A 197 11.51 1.89 -11.48
C LEU A 197 12.31 1.81 -10.16
N PRO A 198 13.58 1.40 -10.22
CA PRO A 198 14.42 1.17 -9.04
C PRO A 198 14.92 2.50 -8.45
N VAL A 199 14.16 3.08 -7.55
CA VAL A 199 14.50 4.27 -6.77
C VAL A 199 14.52 3.86 -5.30
N ALA A 200 15.69 3.93 -4.66
CA ALA A 200 15.90 3.50 -3.28
C ALA A 200 15.43 4.55 -2.26
N GLY A 201 15.55 5.81 -2.61
CA GLY A 201 15.24 6.95 -1.76
C GLY A 201 16.45 7.58 -1.06
N PRO A 202 16.28 8.82 -0.57
CA PRO A 202 17.35 9.61 0.02
C PRO A 202 18.10 8.89 1.15
N GLN A 203 17.38 8.20 2.04
CA GLN A 203 17.92 7.49 3.20
C GLN A 203 18.96 6.42 2.82
N TYR A 204 18.85 5.85 1.60
CA TYR A 204 19.84 4.94 1.05
C TYR A 204 20.88 5.67 0.18
N TYR A 205 20.38 6.52 -0.72
CA TYR A 205 21.21 7.12 -1.74
C TYR A 205 22.20 8.15 -1.16
N PHE A 206 21.74 9.05 -0.28
CA PHE A 206 22.60 10.05 0.32
C PHE A 206 23.66 9.44 1.22
N HIS A 207 23.30 8.38 1.95
CA HIS A 207 24.25 7.64 2.76
C HIS A 207 25.32 6.94 1.89
N ALA A 208 24.92 6.38 0.75
CA ALA A 208 25.83 5.67 -0.16
C ALA A 208 26.79 6.63 -0.89
N VAL A 209 26.32 7.83 -1.24
CA VAL A 209 27.12 8.85 -1.96
C VAL A 209 27.94 9.70 -1.00
N GLY A 210 27.38 10.04 0.14
CA GLY A 210 27.92 11.01 1.12
C GLY A 210 27.28 12.38 0.96
N GLU A 211 26.83 12.96 2.09
CA GLU A 211 26.11 14.23 2.13
C GLU A 211 26.91 15.40 1.55
N ASP A 212 28.24 15.43 1.76
CA ASP A 212 29.12 16.48 1.22
C ASP A 212 29.06 16.54 -0.32
N ILE A 213 29.02 15.39 -0.97
CA ILE A 213 28.97 15.27 -2.45
C ILE A 213 27.57 15.71 -2.93
N ILE A 214 26.52 15.28 -2.23
CA ILE A 214 25.12 15.68 -2.52
C ILE A 214 24.96 17.20 -2.37
N ASN A 215 25.46 17.78 -1.28
CA ASN A 215 25.42 19.22 -1.01
C ASN A 215 26.25 20.04 -2.02
N ALA A 216 27.28 19.44 -2.61
CA ALA A 216 28.04 20.05 -3.72
C ALA A 216 27.28 19.99 -5.07
N GLY A 217 26.07 19.41 -5.11
CA GLY A 217 25.25 19.27 -6.31
C GLY A 217 25.69 18.14 -7.24
N HIS A 218 26.41 17.16 -6.74
CA HIS A 218 26.86 16.00 -7.51
C HIS A 218 26.00 14.76 -7.19
N PHE A 219 25.39 14.19 -8.22
CA PHE A 219 24.48 13.04 -8.12
C PHE A 219 25.02 11.87 -8.97
N PRO A 220 25.99 11.07 -8.48
CA PRO A 220 26.58 10.00 -9.25
C PRO A 220 25.58 8.85 -9.44
N GLN A 221 25.65 8.20 -10.60
CA GLN A 221 24.89 6.99 -10.88
C GLN A 221 25.54 5.81 -10.14
N LEU A 222 24.77 5.09 -9.31
CA LEU A 222 25.25 3.97 -8.51
C LEU A 222 25.11 2.59 -9.20
N GLY A 223 24.41 2.54 -10.36
CA GLY A 223 24.23 1.29 -11.10
C GLY A 223 23.54 0.18 -10.28
N ASP A 224 24.27 -0.88 -10.01
CA ASP A 224 23.81 -2.06 -9.26
C ASP A 224 24.28 -2.10 -7.80
N TYR A 225 24.74 -0.97 -7.25
CA TYR A 225 25.26 -0.86 -5.88
C TYR A 225 24.32 -1.45 -4.83
N PHE A 226 23.03 -1.19 -4.93
CA PHE A 226 22.03 -1.65 -3.98
C PHE A 226 21.68 -3.15 -4.09
N ARG A 227 22.26 -3.89 -5.01
CA ARG A 227 22.17 -5.37 -5.02
C ARG A 227 22.86 -6.00 -3.82
N THR A 228 23.87 -5.34 -3.28
CA THR A 228 24.68 -5.86 -2.17
C THR A 228 24.71 -4.95 -0.95
N HIS A 229 24.35 -3.67 -1.09
CA HIS A 229 24.34 -2.68 -0.02
C HIS A 229 22.90 -2.29 0.30
N THR A 230 22.37 -2.93 1.33
CA THR A 230 20.96 -2.79 1.73
C THR A 230 20.80 -2.15 3.12
N GLU A 231 21.88 -1.59 3.66
CA GLU A 231 21.87 -0.97 4.97
C GLU A 231 21.10 0.35 4.92
N LEU A 232 20.14 0.49 5.81
CA LEU A 232 19.33 1.68 5.95
C LEU A 232 20.00 2.63 6.96
N ALA A 233 20.19 3.89 6.58
CA ALA A 233 20.67 4.91 7.49
C ALA A 233 19.65 5.17 8.59
N ALA A 234 20.10 5.56 9.78
CA ALA A 234 19.22 5.99 10.87
C ALA A 234 18.42 7.24 10.47
N SER A 235 17.17 7.33 10.91
CA SER A 235 16.36 8.51 10.65
C SER A 235 16.97 9.75 11.30
N PRO A 236 16.86 10.95 10.67
CA PRO A 236 17.36 12.18 11.28
C PRO A 236 16.57 12.60 12.51
N GLY A 237 17.15 13.53 13.27
CA GLY A 237 16.53 14.13 14.44
C GLY A 237 16.79 13.40 15.77
N PRO A 238 16.32 13.94 16.89
CA PRO A 238 16.52 13.36 18.22
C PRO A 238 15.79 12.04 18.44
N GLU A 239 16.35 11.17 19.27
CA GLU A 239 15.73 9.91 19.68
C GLU A 239 14.39 10.13 20.42
N GLY A 240 13.44 9.21 20.17
CA GLY A 240 12.11 9.24 20.77
C GLY A 240 11.34 7.94 20.57
N PHE A 241 10.14 7.88 21.15
CA PHE A 241 9.31 6.68 21.12
C PHE A 241 8.84 6.33 19.69
N PHE A 242 8.26 7.30 18.97
CA PHE A 242 7.74 7.06 17.61
C PHE A 242 8.88 6.87 16.62
N ARG A 243 10.01 7.56 16.81
CA ARG A 243 11.22 7.30 16.02
C ARG A 243 11.66 5.85 16.14
N SER A 244 11.84 5.34 17.37
CA SER A 244 12.24 3.94 17.59
C SER A 244 11.26 2.95 16.97
N LEU A 245 9.95 3.26 17.00
CA LEU A 245 8.92 2.42 16.43
C LEU A 245 9.00 2.38 14.90
N VAL A 246 9.22 3.53 14.25
CA VAL A 246 9.41 3.62 12.80
C VAL A 246 10.68 2.87 12.38
N GLU A 247 11.82 3.13 13.02
CA GLU A 247 13.09 2.47 12.72
C GLU A 247 12.99 0.94 12.87
N SER A 248 12.34 0.45 13.92
CA SER A 248 12.09 -0.98 14.12
C SER A 248 11.24 -1.59 12.99
N THR A 249 10.24 -0.83 12.52
CA THR A 249 9.38 -1.27 11.42
C THR A 249 10.14 -1.27 10.09
N GLN A 250 10.93 -0.24 9.83
CA GLN A 250 11.76 -0.14 8.62
C GLN A 250 12.82 -1.26 8.57
N GLN A 251 13.53 -1.51 9.67
CA GLN A 251 14.52 -2.59 9.74
C GLN A 251 13.96 -3.97 9.42
N SER A 252 12.68 -4.22 9.72
CA SER A 252 12.04 -5.51 9.47
C SER A 252 11.62 -5.72 8.01
N GLY A 253 11.33 -4.65 7.25
CA GLY A 253 10.72 -4.80 5.92
C GLY A 253 11.23 -3.87 4.83
N GLU A 254 11.94 -2.78 5.18
CA GLU A 254 12.43 -1.82 4.19
C GLU A 254 13.57 -2.39 3.36
N ARG A 255 13.59 -2.03 2.08
CA ARG A 255 14.61 -2.41 1.10
C ARG A 255 14.91 -1.20 0.21
N PRO A 256 16.11 -1.10 -0.39
CA PRO A 256 16.47 0.00 -1.27
C PRO A 256 15.70 -0.05 -2.61
N THR A 257 14.42 0.22 -2.52
CA THR A 257 13.45 0.24 -3.62
C THR A 257 12.22 1.07 -3.24
N ALA A 258 11.34 1.30 -4.20
CA ALA A 258 9.98 1.80 -3.97
C ALA A 258 9.86 3.25 -3.50
N ALA A 259 10.86 4.11 -3.75
CA ALA A 259 10.72 5.51 -3.36
C ALA A 259 9.76 6.27 -4.30
N PHE A 260 9.82 6.08 -5.63
CA PHE A 260 8.96 6.83 -6.56
C PHE A 260 7.91 5.96 -7.25
N PRO A 261 6.66 6.43 -7.34
CA PRO A 261 6.07 7.54 -6.57
C PRO A 261 5.81 7.11 -5.13
N SER A 262 5.80 8.05 -4.16
CA SER A 262 5.59 7.71 -2.76
C SER A 262 4.26 7.00 -2.54
N SER A 263 4.30 5.68 -2.23
CA SER A 263 3.10 4.94 -1.86
C SER A 263 2.55 5.32 -0.49
N HIS A 264 3.40 5.79 0.42
CA HIS A 264 2.95 6.33 1.71
C HIS A 264 2.00 7.50 1.51
N VAL A 265 2.41 8.50 0.73
CA VAL A 265 1.59 9.66 0.40
C VAL A 265 0.39 9.26 -0.46
N GLY A 266 0.63 8.48 -1.51
CA GLY A 266 -0.40 8.15 -2.47
C GLY A 266 -1.49 7.25 -1.89
N MET A 267 -1.12 6.18 -1.20
CA MET A 267 -2.11 5.32 -0.54
C MET A 267 -2.85 6.06 0.57
N SER A 268 -2.15 6.86 1.41
CA SER A 268 -2.84 7.65 2.43
C SER A 268 -3.87 8.62 1.83
N THR A 269 -3.59 9.19 0.64
CA THR A 269 -4.55 10.00 -0.11
C THR A 269 -5.76 9.16 -0.56
N VAL A 270 -5.54 7.96 -1.10
CA VAL A 270 -6.62 7.01 -1.45
C VAL A 270 -7.45 6.64 -0.21
N LEU A 271 -6.79 6.38 0.94
CA LEU A 271 -7.46 6.08 2.20
C LEU A 271 -8.33 7.25 2.67
N LEU A 272 -7.88 8.50 2.55
CA LEU A 272 -8.71 9.68 2.83
C LEU A 272 -9.94 9.78 1.93
N PHE A 273 -9.83 9.47 0.63
CA PHE A 273 -10.99 9.42 -0.27
C PHE A 273 -12.00 8.35 0.17
N LEU A 274 -11.54 7.20 0.64
CA LEU A 274 -12.40 6.16 1.20
C LEU A 274 -13.05 6.58 2.51
N LEU A 275 -12.28 7.19 3.43
CA LEU A 275 -12.80 7.70 4.71
C LEU A 275 -13.83 8.82 4.51
N TRP A 276 -13.63 9.73 3.54
CA TRP A 276 -14.62 10.75 3.18
C TRP A 276 -15.97 10.14 2.80
N ARG A 277 -15.97 9.04 2.05
CA ARG A 277 -17.19 8.30 1.68
C ARG A 277 -17.79 7.56 2.88
N THR A 278 -16.98 6.99 3.73
CA THR A 278 -17.44 6.22 4.90
C THR A 278 -18.05 7.13 5.94
N GLY A 279 -17.45 8.29 6.24
CA GLY A 279 -17.98 9.24 7.19
C GLY A 279 -17.07 10.45 7.38
N ARG A 280 -17.64 11.65 7.25
CA ARG A 280 -16.88 12.91 7.41
C ARG A 280 -16.12 13.03 8.73
N PRO A 281 -16.63 12.60 9.90
CA PRO A 281 -15.87 12.64 11.15
C PRO A 281 -14.57 11.85 11.08
N LEU A 282 -14.60 10.65 10.47
CA LEU A 282 -13.39 9.81 10.32
C LEU A 282 -12.35 10.48 9.43
N PHE A 283 -12.79 11.12 8.35
CA PHE A 283 -11.92 11.91 7.48
C PHE A 283 -11.22 13.03 8.26
N TRP A 284 -11.97 13.83 9.04
CA TRP A 284 -11.39 14.94 9.78
C TRP A 284 -10.46 14.48 10.92
N CYS A 285 -10.75 13.33 11.55
CA CYS A 285 -9.85 12.71 12.51
C CYS A 285 -8.55 12.20 11.87
N ALA A 286 -8.61 11.67 10.65
CA ALA A 286 -7.46 11.14 9.93
C ALA A 286 -6.58 12.23 9.30
N LEU A 287 -7.17 13.38 8.93
CA LEU A 287 -6.50 14.44 8.18
C LEU A 287 -5.21 14.98 8.84
N PRO A 288 -5.15 15.26 10.17
CA PRO A 288 -3.90 15.71 10.79
C PRO A 288 -2.76 14.69 10.65
N PHE A 289 -3.04 13.41 10.85
CA PHE A 289 -2.05 12.33 10.69
C PHE A 289 -1.57 12.23 9.25
N TYR A 290 -2.46 12.37 8.28
CA TYR A 290 -2.10 12.42 6.86
C TYR A 290 -1.17 13.60 6.54
N VAL A 291 -1.45 14.79 7.05
CA VAL A 291 -0.59 15.97 6.82
C VAL A 291 0.81 15.72 7.38
N PHE A 292 0.90 15.24 8.62
CA PHE A 292 2.19 14.86 9.20
C PHE A 292 2.86 13.71 8.45
N LEU A 293 2.12 12.74 7.95
CA LEU A 293 2.65 11.64 7.14
C LEU A 293 3.28 12.16 5.84
N CYS A 294 2.61 13.06 5.11
CA CYS A 294 3.18 13.64 3.90
C CYS A 294 4.50 14.37 4.17
N GLY A 295 4.58 15.15 5.23
CA GLY A 295 5.83 15.80 5.65
C GLY A 295 6.87 14.79 6.18
N ALA A 296 6.42 13.76 6.89
CA ALA A 296 7.28 12.74 7.46
C ALA A 296 8.10 12.00 6.40
N THR A 297 7.52 11.70 5.24
CA THR A 297 8.23 10.99 4.16
C THR A 297 9.48 11.72 3.71
N VAL A 298 9.45 13.05 3.73
CA VAL A 298 10.60 13.92 3.41
C VAL A 298 11.49 14.11 4.65
N TYR A 299 10.89 14.38 5.82
CA TYR A 299 11.60 14.63 7.07
C TYR A 299 12.53 13.49 7.50
N ILE A 300 12.09 12.23 7.34
CA ILE A 300 12.87 11.02 7.70
C ILE A 300 13.73 10.53 6.54
N GLU A 301 13.85 11.30 5.46
CA GLU A 301 14.63 10.96 4.26
C GLU A 301 14.13 9.70 3.50
N ALA A 302 12.93 9.23 3.77
CA ALA A 302 12.38 8.06 3.05
C ALA A 302 12.10 8.36 1.57
N HIS A 303 11.78 9.61 1.23
CA HIS A 303 11.39 10.04 -0.11
C HIS A 303 12.00 11.39 -0.50
N TYR A 304 12.27 11.55 -1.79
CA TYR A 304 12.48 12.87 -2.40
C TYR A 304 11.18 13.68 -2.33
N LEU A 305 11.25 15.02 -2.35
CA LEU A 305 10.04 15.83 -2.35
C LEU A 305 9.22 15.62 -3.63
N ILE A 306 9.87 15.39 -4.77
CA ILE A 306 9.18 15.05 -6.03
C ILE A 306 8.37 13.74 -5.92
N ASP A 307 8.78 12.79 -5.08
CA ASP A 307 8.04 11.53 -4.87
C ASP A 307 6.68 11.79 -4.22
N VAL A 308 6.59 12.81 -3.34
CA VAL A 308 5.34 13.25 -2.71
C VAL A 308 4.35 13.74 -3.75
N PHE A 309 4.80 14.59 -4.69
CA PHE A 309 3.96 15.06 -5.80
C PHE A 309 3.54 13.89 -6.69
N GLY A 310 4.47 12.99 -7.01
CA GLY A 310 4.17 11.74 -7.72
C GLY A 310 3.12 10.90 -6.99
N GLY A 311 3.20 10.83 -5.66
CA GLY A 311 2.23 10.16 -4.79
C GLY A 311 0.83 10.77 -4.90
N TRP A 312 0.68 12.08 -4.85
CA TRP A 312 -0.62 12.75 -5.00
C TRP A 312 -1.24 12.54 -6.37
N VAL A 313 -0.45 12.70 -7.45
CA VAL A 313 -0.93 12.50 -8.82
C VAL A 313 -1.37 11.06 -9.05
N SER A 314 -0.53 10.09 -8.67
CA SER A 314 -0.85 8.66 -8.80
C SER A 314 -2.06 8.25 -7.96
N ALA A 315 -2.24 8.82 -6.75
CA ALA A 315 -3.39 8.55 -5.89
C ALA A 315 -4.73 8.85 -6.57
N VAL A 316 -4.83 10.02 -7.21
CA VAL A 316 -6.05 10.43 -7.94
C VAL A 316 -6.31 9.48 -9.09
N ILE A 317 -5.29 9.19 -9.91
CA ILE A 317 -5.40 8.29 -11.05
C ILE A 317 -5.81 6.88 -10.59
N PHE A 318 -5.12 6.33 -9.59
CA PHE A 318 -5.37 4.97 -9.11
C PHE A 318 -6.73 4.84 -8.44
N TYR A 319 -7.15 5.84 -7.64
CA TYR A 319 -8.48 5.83 -7.05
C TYR A 319 -9.58 5.80 -8.10
N LEU A 320 -9.44 6.60 -9.18
CA LEU A 320 -10.42 6.64 -10.28
C LEU A 320 -10.42 5.32 -11.06
N VAL A 321 -9.24 4.78 -11.38
CA VAL A 321 -9.10 3.49 -12.08
C VAL A 321 -9.70 2.35 -11.24
N CYS A 322 -9.28 2.23 -9.99
CA CYS A 322 -9.76 1.17 -9.09
C CYS A 322 -11.26 1.27 -8.83
N SER A 323 -11.80 2.49 -8.69
CA SER A 323 -13.26 2.69 -8.55
C SER A 323 -14.04 2.25 -9.79
N LYS A 324 -13.53 2.53 -11.00
CA LYS A 324 -14.14 2.05 -12.25
C LYS A 324 -14.05 0.52 -12.40
N LEU A 325 -12.92 -0.06 -12.02
CA LEU A 325 -12.74 -1.52 -12.02
C LEU A 325 -13.69 -2.21 -11.05
N TRP A 326 -13.87 -1.64 -9.84
CA TRP A 326 -14.84 -2.14 -8.88
C TRP A 326 -16.25 -2.15 -9.43
N LEU A 327 -16.70 -1.06 -10.05
CA LEU A 327 -18.04 -0.98 -10.65
C LEU A 327 -18.24 -2.06 -11.71
N ARG A 328 -17.25 -2.33 -12.56
CA ARG A 328 -17.31 -3.40 -13.55
C ARG A 328 -17.38 -4.79 -12.91
N ALA A 329 -16.54 -5.04 -11.90
CA ALA A 329 -16.53 -6.30 -11.17
C ALA A 329 -17.85 -6.55 -10.44
N ALA A 330 -18.44 -5.54 -9.79
CA ALA A 330 -19.73 -5.60 -9.14
C ALA A 330 -20.88 -5.91 -10.14
N HIS A 331 -20.89 -5.28 -11.32
CA HIS A 331 -21.86 -5.57 -12.37
C HIS A 331 -21.76 -7.02 -12.90
N LEU A 332 -20.56 -7.57 -13.02
CA LEU A 332 -20.36 -8.97 -13.39
C LEU A 332 -20.81 -9.93 -12.30
N GLY A 333 -20.56 -9.59 -11.04
CA GLY A 333 -20.99 -10.35 -9.85
C GLY A 333 -22.51 -10.34 -9.67
N HIS A 334 -23.20 -9.22 -9.89
CA HIS A 334 -24.68 -9.14 -9.82
C HIS A 334 -25.40 -9.97 -10.89
N ARG A 335 -24.78 -10.22 -12.04
CA ARG A 335 -25.32 -11.17 -13.02
C ARG A 335 -25.25 -12.63 -12.54
N THR A 336 -24.49 -12.90 -11.47
CA THR A 336 -24.28 -14.25 -10.92
C THR A 336 -24.89 -14.49 -9.53
N LEU A 337 -25.38 -13.45 -8.84
CA LEU A 337 -26.00 -13.59 -7.53
C LEU A 337 -27.54 -13.62 -7.68
N PRO A 338 -28.23 -14.69 -7.20
CA PRO A 338 -29.66 -14.63 -6.99
C PRO A 338 -29.92 -13.70 -5.82
N THR A 339 -30.96 -12.85 -5.94
CA THR A 339 -31.53 -12.11 -4.82
C THR A 339 -31.89 -13.12 -3.72
N LEU A 340 -31.16 -13.11 -2.61
CA LEU A 340 -31.55 -13.78 -1.39
C LEU A 340 -32.83 -13.10 -0.91
N LYS A 341 -33.98 -13.77 -1.11
CA LYS A 341 -35.26 -13.41 -0.49
C LYS A 341 -35.24 -13.75 0.99
#